data_71482488ea524e806e37f90ac8e260c3
#
_entry.id   71482488ea524e806e37f90ac8e260c3
#
_cell.length_a   1.000
_cell.length_b   1.000
_cell.length_c   1.000
_cell.angle_alpha   90.00
_cell.angle_beta   90.00
_cell.angle_gamma   90.00
#
_symmetry.space_group_name_H-M   'P 1'
#
loop_
_entity.id
_entity.type
_entity.pdbx_description
1 polymer ?
#
loop_
_entity_poly.entity_id
_entity_poly.type
_entity_poly.pdbx_seq_one_letter_code
_entity_poly.pdbx_strand_id
1 'polypeptide(L)'
;MIQIAVLGYGTVGSGVVEVINTNHDSINKRAENEINIKYVLDLRDFPGDPVEKVLVHDYEVIANDPEVDIVVEVMGGVEPAYTFTKRALEAGKSVCTSNKELVARHGTELLAIAKEHGANYLFEASCGGGIPIIRPLNSSLTADEIDEVTGILNGTTNYILSKMASDGSDFADVLKEAQRLGYAERNPEADVEGYEACRKIAILSSLAYGKEVNYEEVYTEGITKITAEDIKYATSMGTAIKLLATSRKVGDQYYAMVSPVMIDAKNPLYSVNGVFNAIFIHGNVLGDAMFYGSGAGKLPTASAVVADVVDCAKNKGRNIMMSWSEEKLDLLQIDDVKSRFFVRVSGHAAERQSEIEELFGKVEIVAVPSLSEEFAFITGEITEQEYREKAEKLDGIQSRIRARI
;
A
#
# COMPACT_ATOMS: atom_id res chain seq x y z
N MET A 1 7.02 8.63 -33.07
CA MET A 1 7.55 9.26 -31.86
C MET A 1 6.39 9.53 -30.91
N ILE A 2 6.54 9.24 -29.66
CA ILE A 2 5.55 9.50 -28.58
C ILE A 2 6.05 10.68 -27.77
N GLN A 3 5.25 11.72 -27.64
CA GLN A 3 5.57 12.92 -26.87
C GLN A 3 4.95 12.82 -25.48
N ILE A 4 5.75 12.94 -24.43
CA ILE A 4 5.27 12.92 -23.06
C ILE A 4 5.47 14.26 -22.35
N ALA A 5 4.57 14.56 -21.42
CA ALA A 5 4.69 15.68 -20.50
C ALA A 5 4.71 15.15 -19.05
N VAL A 6 5.69 15.57 -18.25
CA VAL A 6 5.83 15.17 -16.84
C VAL A 6 5.32 16.30 -15.96
N LEU A 7 4.31 16.04 -15.11
CA LEU A 7 3.75 17.01 -14.18
C LEU A 7 4.35 16.80 -12.79
N GLY A 8 5.21 17.72 -12.38
CA GLY A 8 6.02 17.68 -11.16
C GLY A 8 7.44 17.17 -11.40
N TYR A 9 8.42 17.97 -10.98
CA TYR A 9 9.85 17.63 -11.05
C TYR A 9 10.45 17.47 -9.64
N GLY A 10 9.70 16.75 -8.80
CA GLY A 10 10.14 16.30 -7.48
C GLY A 10 10.95 14.99 -7.57
N THR A 11 10.95 14.23 -6.49
CA THR A 11 11.67 12.94 -6.37
C THR A 11 11.29 11.97 -7.50
N VAL A 12 9.99 11.74 -7.71
CA VAL A 12 9.54 10.79 -8.74
C VAL A 12 9.70 11.36 -10.15
N GLY A 13 9.32 12.61 -10.38
CA GLY A 13 9.41 13.23 -11.71
C GLY A 13 10.84 13.33 -12.24
N SER A 14 11.79 13.76 -11.40
CA SER A 14 13.21 13.73 -11.77
C SER A 14 13.72 12.30 -12.00
N GLY A 15 13.19 11.33 -11.26
CA GLY A 15 13.47 9.92 -11.49
C GLY A 15 12.94 9.41 -12.83
N VAL A 16 11.73 9.81 -13.24
CA VAL A 16 11.17 9.46 -14.57
C VAL A 16 12.06 9.97 -15.68
N VAL A 17 12.48 11.25 -15.61
CA VAL A 17 13.41 11.84 -16.60
C VAL A 17 14.74 11.08 -16.62
N GLU A 18 15.29 10.75 -15.44
CA GLU A 18 16.54 9.99 -15.33
C GLU A 18 16.42 8.58 -15.95
N VAL A 19 15.36 7.83 -15.62
CA VAL A 19 15.14 6.46 -16.14
C VAL A 19 15.00 6.47 -17.66
N ILE A 20 14.22 7.39 -18.23
CA ILE A 20 14.03 7.50 -19.68
C ILE A 20 15.36 7.81 -20.37
N ASN A 21 16.16 8.73 -19.82
CA ASN A 21 17.45 9.08 -20.41
C ASN A 21 18.48 7.95 -20.27
N THR A 22 18.52 7.28 -19.11
CA THR A 22 19.51 6.23 -18.83
C THR A 22 19.25 4.97 -19.65
N ASN A 23 17.98 4.58 -19.81
CA ASN A 23 17.58 3.34 -20.47
C ASN A 23 16.91 3.60 -21.83
N HIS A 24 17.18 4.74 -22.46
CA HIS A 24 16.53 5.25 -23.67
C HIS A 24 16.35 4.18 -24.76
N ASP A 25 17.44 3.53 -25.19
CA ASP A 25 17.39 2.56 -26.29
C ASP A 25 16.55 1.32 -25.93
N SER A 26 16.66 0.82 -24.71
CA SER A 26 15.89 -0.32 -24.23
C SER A 26 14.39 0.00 -24.12
N ILE A 27 14.07 1.20 -23.63
CA ILE A 27 12.69 1.68 -23.49
C ILE A 27 12.05 1.83 -24.87
N ASN A 28 12.73 2.52 -25.80
CA ASN A 28 12.24 2.74 -27.16
C ASN A 28 12.03 1.43 -27.92
N LYS A 29 12.95 0.47 -27.76
CA LYS A 29 12.80 -0.85 -28.36
C LYS A 29 11.56 -1.58 -27.85
N ARG A 30 11.28 -1.50 -26.53
CA ARG A 30 10.12 -2.15 -25.90
C ARG A 30 8.81 -1.42 -26.22
N ALA A 31 8.84 -0.11 -26.32
CA ALA A 31 7.70 0.70 -26.72
C ALA A 31 7.38 0.60 -28.23
N GLU A 32 8.28 0.01 -29.02
CA GLU A 32 8.21 0.01 -30.49
C GLU A 32 8.06 1.43 -31.08
N ASN A 33 8.50 2.42 -30.31
CA ASN A 33 8.42 3.85 -30.60
C ASN A 33 9.51 4.61 -29.88
N GLU A 34 9.91 5.74 -30.43
CA GLU A 34 10.75 6.71 -29.74
C GLU A 34 9.89 7.49 -28.72
N ILE A 35 10.32 7.52 -27.48
CA ILE A 35 9.68 8.27 -26.39
C ILE A 35 10.51 9.52 -26.14
N ASN A 36 9.89 10.69 -26.24
CA ASN A 36 10.52 11.98 -26.04
C ASN A 36 9.79 12.79 -24.93
N ILE A 37 10.57 13.34 -24.00
CA ILE A 37 10.05 14.27 -22.99
C ILE A 37 9.96 15.65 -23.63
N LYS A 38 8.73 16.08 -23.95
CA LYS A 38 8.47 17.37 -24.58
C LYS A 38 8.37 18.49 -23.57
N TYR A 39 7.73 18.20 -22.40
CA TYR A 39 7.53 19.17 -21.35
C TYR A 39 7.75 18.55 -19.97
N VAL A 40 8.23 19.37 -19.04
CA VAL A 40 8.20 19.13 -17.61
C VAL A 40 7.52 20.33 -16.98
N LEU A 41 6.41 20.10 -16.24
CA LEU A 41 5.69 21.14 -15.51
C LEU A 41 6.16 21.18 -14.06
N ASP A 42 6.66 22.30 -13.59
CA ASP A 42 6.89 22.58 -12.18
C ASP A 42 6.79 24.08 -11.92
N LEU A 43 6.39 24.48 -10.73
CA LEU A 43 6.32 25.90 -10.35
C LEU A 43 7.69 26.49 -10.02
N ARG A 44 8.68 25.64 -9.79
CA ARG A 44 10.06 26.01 -9.43
C ARG A 44 10.93 26.08 -10.67
N ASP A 45 12.00 26.88 -10.61
CA ASP A 45 13.10 26.85 -11.55
C ASP A 45 14.18 25.88 -11.08
N PHE A 46 14.96 25.34 -12.03
CA PHE A 46 16.04 24.40 -11.76
C PHE A 46 17.33 24.84 -12.46
N PRO A 47 17.96 25.96 -12.01
CA PRO A 47 19.11 26.55 -12.69
C PRO A 47 20.27 25.56 -12.85
N GLY A 48 20.72 25.39 -14.10
CA GLY A 48 21.82 24.50 -14.45
C GLY A 48 21.43 23.03 -14.63
N ASP A 49 20.16 22.68 -14.40
CA ASP A 49 19.64 21.33 -14.72
C ASP A 49 19.24 21.27 -16.21
N PRO A 50 19.59 20.19 -16.93
CA PRO A 50 19.16 20.01 -18.33
C PRO A 50 17.65 20.12 -18.57
N VAL A 51 16.82 19.91 -17.53
CA VAL A 51 15.36 20.04 -17.57
C VAL A 51 14.88 21.43 -17.96
N GLU A 52 15.68 22.49 -17.73
CA GLU A 52 15.34 23.86 -18.10
C GLU A 52 14.91 24.01 -19.57
N LYS A 53 15.44 23.16 -20.47
CA LYS A 53 15.12 23.20 -21.89
C LYS A 53 13.68 22.83 -22.23
N VAL A 54 13.04 22.09 -21.36
CA VAL A 54 11.67 21.55 -21.51
C VAL A 54 10.74 21.96 -20.37
N LEU A 55 11.24 22.81 -19.44
CA LEU A 55 10.48 23.29 -18.28
C LEU A 55 9.41 24.28 -18.71
N VAL A 56 8.21 24.07 -18.19
CA VAL A 56 7.06 24.97 -18.31
C VAL A 56 6.43 25.18 -16.94
N HIS A 57 5.78 26.34 -16.73
CA HIS A 57 5.16 26.71 -15.47
C HIS A 57 3.63 26.77 -15.52
N ASP A 58 3.06 26.58 -16.72
CA ASP A 58 1.63 26.64 -16.95
C ASP A 58 1.15 25.36 -17.64
N TYR A 59 0.16 24.71 -17.02
CA TYR A 59 -0.44 23.51 -17.58
C TYR A 59 -1.11 23.74 -18.93
N GLU A 60 -1.59 24.95 -19.22
CA GLU A 60 -2.22 25.27 -20.49
C GLU A 60 -1.31 25.03 -21.71
N VAL A 61 0.01 25.14 -21.54
CA VAL A 61 0.99 24.78 -22.57
C VAL A 61 0.88 23.31 -22.96
N ILE A 62 0.68 22.43 -21.98
CA ILE A 62 0.55 20.99 -22.17
C ILE A 62 -0.87 20.62 -22.64
N ALA A 63 -1.88 21.20 -22.01
CA ALA A 63 -3.28 20.90 -22.31
C ALA A 63 -3.64 21.23 -23.77
N ASN A 64 -3.16 22.36 -24.27
CA ASN A 64 -3.46 22.86 -25.61
C ASN A 64 -2.51 22.31 -26.72
N ASP A 65 -1.51 21.54 -26.37
CA ASP A 65 -0.61 20.93 -27.36
C ASP A 65 -1.14 19.56 -27.83
N PRO A 66 -1.61 19.46 -29.10
CA PRO A 66 -2.14 18.22 -29.65
C PRO A 66 -1.06 17.14 -29.89
N GLU A 67 0.21 17.49 -29.83
CA GLU A 67 1.29 16.52 -30.02
C GLU A 67 1.63 15.76 -28.74
N VAL A 68 1.18 16.21 -27.56
CA VAL A 68 1.37 15.48 -26.30
C VAL A 68 0.44 14.27 -26.28
N ASP A 69 1.04 13.08 -26.25
CA ASP A 69 0.34 11.80 -26.27
C ASP A 69 0.05 11.27 -24.87
N ILE A 70 1.02 11.46 -23.95
CA ILE A 70 0.97 10.88 -22.60
C ILE A 70 1.35 11.96 -21.58
N VAL A 71 0.55 12.04 -20.53
CA VAL A 71 0.82 12.87 -19.35
C VAL A 71 1.24 11.97 -18.20
N VAL A 72 2.37 12.28 -17.57
CA VAL A 72 2.90 11.59 -16.39
C VAL A 72 2.64 12.48 -15.17
N GLU A 73 1.63 12.15 -14.37
CA GLU A 73 1.25 12.89 -13.18
C GLU A 73 1.97 12.31 -11.95
N VAL A 74 2.88 13.11 -11.37
CA VAL A 74 3.68 12.74 -10.20
C VAL A 74 3.83 13.89 -9.20
N MET A 75 2.80 14.75 -9.12
CA MET A 75 2.80 15.93 -8.25
C MET A 75 2.46 15.59 -6.80
N GLY A 76 1.54 14.64 -6.58
CA GLY A 76 0.98 14.34 -5.26
C GLY A 76 -0.18 15.26 -4.87
N GLY A 77 -0.97 14.81 -3.87
CA GLY A 77 -2.23 15.46 -3.50
C GLY A 77 -3.35 15.21 -4.51
N VAL A 78 -4.57 15.67 -4.22
CA VAL A 78 -5.72 15.46 -5.11
C VAL A 78 -5.84 16.59 -6.12
N GLU A 79 -5.74 17.86 -5.68
CA GLU A 79 -5.73 19.01 -6.58
C GLU A 79 -4.35 19.67 -6.61
N PRO A 80 -3.89 20.11 -7.77
CA PRO A 80 -4.57 20.17 -9.09
C PRO A 80 -4.45 18.87 -9.93
N ALA A 81 -3.90 17.78 -9.36
CA ALA A 81 -3.65 16.53 -10.08
C ALA A 81 -4.93 15.96 -10.73
N TYR A 82 -6.06 15.97 -10.01
CA TYR A 82 -7.35 15.53 -10.53
C TYR A 82 -7.80 16.37 -11.74
N THR A 83 -7.80 17.67 -11.61
CA THR A 83 -8.22 18.57 -12.69
C THR A 83 -7.36 18.38 -13.94
N PHE A 84 -6.04 18.27 -13.79
CA PHE A 84 -5.14 18.10 -14.92
C PHE A 84 -5.27 16.72 -15.56
N THR A 85 -5.37 15.67 -14.76
CA THR A 85 -5.59 14.30 -15.22
C THR A 85 -6.88 14.17 -16.00
N LYS A 86 -7.99 14.68 -15.45
CA LYS A 86 -9.31 14.65 -16.10
C LYS A 86 -9.28 15.34 -17.46
N ARG A 87 -8.75 16.55 -17.52
CA ARG A 87 -8.62 17.32 -18.79
C ARG A 87 -7.73 16.61 -19.81
N ALA A 88 -6.65 15.96 -19.37
CA ALA A 88 -5.80 15.19 -20.27
C ALA A 88 -6.54 14.00 -20.88
N LEU A 89 -7.26 13.22 -20.04
CA LEU A 89 -8.04 12.07 -20.49
C LEU A 89 -9.19 12.48 -21.43
N GLU A 90 -9.93 13.55 -21.10
CA GLU A 90 -11.00 14.12 -21.95
C GLU A 90 -10.46 14.58 -23.33
N ALA A 91 -9.18 15.01 -23.39
CA ALA A 91 -8.50 15.34 -24.64
C ALA A 91 -7.92 14.10 -25.37
N GLY A 92 -8.18 12.90 -24.89
CA GLY A 92 -7.67 11.65 -25.48
C GLY A 92 -6.20 11.38 -25.21
N LYS A 93 -5.56 12.12 -24.30
CA LYS A 93 -4.18 11.88 -23.86
C LYS A 93 -4.19 10.80 -22.75
N SER A 94 -3.33 9.80 -22.85
CA SER A 94 -3.15 8.82 -21.79
C SER A 94 -2.48 9.44 -20.57
N VAL A 95 -2.78 8.93 -19.37
CA VAL A 95 -2.19 9.40 -18.12
C VAL A 95 -1.58 8.23 -17.35
N CYS A 96 -0.32 8.41 -16.90
CA CYS A 96 0.37 7.51 -15.97
C CYS A 96 0.58 8.24 -14.65
N THR A 97 0.26 7.62 -13.51
CA THR A 97 0.37 8.29 -12.20
C THR A 97 0.96 7.40 -11.12
N SER A 98 1.65 8.02 -10.16
CA SER A 98 2.06 7.41 -8.89
C SER A 98 1.17 7.84 -7.71
N ASN A 99 0.15 8.62 -7.95
CA ASN A 99 -0.65 9.32 -6.95
C ASN A 99 -1.76 8.43 -6.39
N LYS A 100 -1.43 7.67 -5.35
CA LYS A 100 -2.37 6.76 -4.69
C LYS A 100 -3.62 7.44 -4.14
N GLU A 101 -3.51 8.69 -3.71
CA GLU A 101 -4.65 9.44 -3.16
C GLU A 101 -5.64 9.80 -4.26
N LEU A 102 -5.14 10.26 -5.40
CA LEU A 102 -5.95 10.51 -6.59
C LEU A 102 -6.64 9.23 -7.08
N VAL A 103 -5.88 8.13 -7.19
CA VAL A 103 -6.41 6.83 -7.67
C VAL A 103 -7.47 6.29 -6.71
N ALA A 104 -7.22 6.29 -5.40
CA ALA A 104 -8.16 5.77 -4.41
C ALA A 104 -9.47 6.59 -4.35
N ARG A 105 -9.42 7.89 -4.64
CA ARG A 105 -10.58 8.79 -4.57
C ARG A 105 -11.36 8.90 -5.88
N HIS A 106 -10.67 8.90 -7.02
CA HIS A 106 -11.26 9.20 -8.33
C HIS A 106 -10.94 8.14 -9.39
N GLY A 107 -10.39 6.98 -8.98
CA GLY A 107 -9.96 5.94 -9.92
C GLY A 107 -11.06 5.49 -10.87
N THR A 108 -12.24 5.21 -10.34
CA THR A 108 -13.40 4.73 -11.11
C THR A 108 -13.81 5.73 -12.19
N GLU A 109 -13.99 7.00 -11.80
CA GLU A 109 -14.35 8.09 -12.74
C GLU A 109 -13.30 8.28 -13.82
N LEU A 110 -12.02 8.35 -13.43
CA LEU A 110 -10.92 8.58 -14.38
C LEU A 110 -10.71 7.39 -15.34
N LEU A 111 -10.93 6.17 -14.89
CA LEU A 111 -10.94 4.98 -15.75
C LEU A 111 -12.08 5.01 -16.76
N ALA A 112 -13.28 5.45 -16.35
CA ALA A 112 -14.43 5.60 -17.23
C ALA A 112 -14.16 6.66 -18.32
N ILE A 113 -13.63 7.83 -17.95
CA ILE A 113 -13.26 8.88 -18.89
C ILE A 113 -12.18 8.40 -19.87
N ALA A 114 -11.13 7.72 -19.37
CA ALA A 114 -10.08 7.17 -20.22
C ALA A 114 -10.65 6.21 -21.28
N LYS A 115 -11.56 5.32 -20.87
CA LYS A 115 -12.22 4.37 -21.76
C LYS A 115 -13.08 5.07 -22.83
N GLU A 116 -13.86 6.06 -22.43
CA GLU A 116 -14.73 6.84 -23.32
C GLU A 116 -13.93 7.56 -24.44
N HIS A 117 -12.76 8.08 -24.08
CA HIS A 117 -11.91 8.85 -25.00
C HIS A 117 -10.79 8.02 -25.68
N GLY A 118 -10.81 6.69 -25.54
CA GLY A 118 -9.80 5.81 -26.15
C GLY A 118 -8.37 6.02 -25.62
N ALA A 119 -8.26 6.56 -24.41
CA ALA A 119 -7.03 6.81 -23.67
C ALA A 119 -6.79 5.74 -22.60
N ASN A 120 -5.65 5.80 -21.93
CA ASN A 120 -5.32 4.92 -20.82
C ASN A 120 -5.08 5.75 -19.54
N TYR A 121 -5.57 5.24 -18.40
CA TYR A 121 -5.23 5.71 -17.09
C TYR A 121 -4.54 4.58 -16.34
N LEU A 122 -3.21 4.66 -16.22
CA LEU A 122 -2.37 3.61 -15.62
C LEU A 122 -1.69 4.14 -14.35
N PHE A 123 -1.60 3.27 -13.33
CA PHE A 123 -1.19 3.69 -12.00
C PHE A 123 -0.39 2.62 -11.24
N GLU A 124 0.48 1.87 -11.96
CA GLU A 124 1.34 0.84 -11.35
C GLU A 124 2.10 1.36 -10.14
N ALA A 125 2.66 2.57 -10.23
CA ALA A 125 3.43 3.18 -9.17
C ALA A 125 2.62 3.68 -7.97
N SER A 126 1.29 3.64 -8.02
CA SER A 126 0.41 4.05 -6.89
C SER A 126 0.42 3.06 -5.74
N CYS A 127 0.70 1.77 -6.02
CA CYS A 127 0.83 0.70 -5.03
C CYS A 127 2.18 0.01 -5.20
N GLY A 128 2.81 -0.38 -4.11
CA GLY A 128 4.05 -1.15 -4.16
C GLY A 128 5.31 -0.42 -4.65
N GLY A 129 5.26 0.87 -4.97
CA GLY A 129 6.40 1.61 -5.50
C GLY A 129 6.97 1.00 -6.77
N GLY A 130 8.14 0.34 -6.68
CA GLY A 130 8.75 -0.38 -7.81
C GLY A 130 8.27 -1.81 -7.99
N ILE A 131 7.43 -2.32 -7.08
CA ILE A 131 6.89 -3.69 -7.15
C ILE A 131 5.77 -3.74 -8.19
N PRO A 132 5.86 -4.58 -9.25
CA PRO A 132 4.77 -4.74 -10.21
C PRO A 132 3.63 -5.54 -9.55
N ILE A 133 2.47 -4.93 -9.41
CA ILE A 133 1.28 -5.55 -8.80
C ILE A 133 -0.02 -5.24 -9.53
N ILE A 134 -0.22 -4.00 -9.98
CA ILE A 134 -1.43 -3.60 -10.70
C ILE A 134 -1.53 -4.36 -12.02
N ARG A 135 -0.45 -4.39 -12.79
CA ARG A 135 -0.37 -5.11 -14.05
C ARG A 135 -0.52 -6.62 -13.88
N PRO A 136 0.15 -7.29 -12.92
CA PRO A 136 -0.12 -8.70 -12.63
C PRO A 136 -1.58 -8.99 -12.31
N LEU A 137 -2.24 -8.21 -11.45
CA LEU A 137 -3.66 -8.38 -11.14
C LEU A 137 -4.53 -8.21 -12.39
N ASN A 138 -4.22 -7.23 -13.24
CA ASN A 138 -5.04 -6.90 -14.40
C ASN A 138 -4.78 -7.79 -15.63
N SER A 139 -3.63 -8.44 -15.75
CA SER A 139 -3.26 -9.15 -16.97
C SER A 139 -2.64 -10.53 -16.78
N SER A 140 -2.00 -10.82 -15.64
CA SER A 140 -1.30 -12.09 -15.43
C SER A 140 -2.10 -13.09 -14.60
N LEU A 141 -2.94 -12.61 -13.67
CA LEU A 141 -3.72 -13.41 -12.74
C LEU A 141 -5.21 -13.52 -13.16
N THR A 142 -5.50 -13.29 -14.42
CA THR A 142 -6.87 -13.21 -14.95
C THR A 142 -7.60 -14.56 -15.03
N ALA A 143 -6.91 -15.67 -14.83
CA ALA A 143 -7.51 -17.00 -14.78
C ALA A 143 -7.99 -17.38 -13.37
N ASP A 144 -7.65 -16.58 -12.35
CA ASP A 144 -7.97 -16.84 -10.96
C ASP A 144 -9.09 -15.94 -10.43
N GLU A 145 -9.90 -16.48 -9.53
CA GLU A 145 -10.61 -15.66 -8.55
C GLU A 145 -9.66 -15.41 -7.39
N ILE A 146 -9.45 -14.13 -7.08
CA ILE A 146 -8.56 -13.72 -5.99
C ILE A 146 -9.34 -13.77 -4.68
N ASP A 147 -8.90 -14.62 -3.76
CA ASP A 147 -9.51 -14.79 -2.44
C ASP A 147 -8.87 -13.91 -1.37
N GLU A 148 -7.57 -13.63 -1.50
CA GLU A 148 -6.83 -12.80 -0.54
C GLU A 148 -5.78 -11.94 -1.23
N VAL A 149 -5.71 -10.67 -0.80
CA VAL A 149 -4.58 -9.77 -1.03
C VAL A 149 -4.11 -9.30 0.34
N THR A 150 -2.89 -9.63 0.72
CA THR A 150 -2.29 -9.19 2.00
C THR A 150 -0.90 -8.66 1.76
N GLY A 151 -0.59 -7.47 2.28
CA GLY A 151 0.70 -6.87 2.02
C GLY A 151 1.26 -6.06 3.18
N ILE A 152 2.60 -5.98 3.19
CA ILE A 152 3.36 -4.95 3.86
C ILE A 152 3.51 -3.83 2.84
N LEU A 153 2.65 -2.81 2.93
CA LEU A 153 2.49 -1.76 1.91
C LEU A 153 3.13 -0.43 2.30
N ASN A 154 3.81 -0.37 3.45
CA ASN A 154 4.46 0.83 3.93
C ASN A 154 5.86 0.50 4.47
N GLY A 155 6.90 1.05 3.84
CA GLY A 155 8.30 0.81 4.21
C GLY A 155 8.70 1.44 5.54
N THR A 156 8.14 2.61 5.88
CA THR A 156 8.42 3.32 7.14
C THR A 156 8.00 2.48 8.35
N THR A 157 6.76 2.00 8.37
CA THR A 157 6.23 1.18 9.47
C THR A 157 6.93 -0.17 9.55
N ASN A 158 7.25 -0.79 8.41
CA ASN A 158 7.99 -2.04 8.42
C ASN A 158 9.42 -1.86 8.95
N TYR A 159 10.09 -0.76 8.59
CA TYR A 159 11.39 -0.40 9.15
C TYR A 159 11.30 -0.24 10.67
N ILE A 160 10.32 0.54 11.17
CA ILE A 160 10.15 0.78 12.60
C ILE A 160 9.95 -0.53 13.36
N LEU A 161 9.01 -1.37 12.96
CA LEU A 161 8.73 -2.64 13.62
C LEU A 161 9.91 -3.61 13.54
N SER A 162 10.61 -3.66 12.39
CA SER A 162 11.82 -4.49 12.23
C SER A 162 12.95 -4.03 13.16
N LYS A 163 13.13 -2.72 13.31
CA LYS A 163 14.17 -2.12 14.14
C LYS A 163 13.87 -2.29 15.63
N MET A 164 12.60 -2.11 16.05
CA MET A 164 12.16 -2.43 17.41
C MET A 164 12.45 -3.89 17.75
N ALA A 165 12.24 -4.82 16.82
CA ALA A 165 12.50 -6.23 17.02
C ALA A 165 13.99 -6.57 17.09
N SER A 166 14.85 -5.94 16.27
CA SER A 166 16.29 -6.22 16.26
C SER A 166 17.03 -5.58 17.44
N ASP A 167 16.65 -4.38 17.84
CA ASP A 167 17.42 -3.58 18.81
C ASP A 167 16.76 -3.56 20.20
N GLY A 168 15.48 -3.98 20.31
CA GLY A 168 14.71 -3.88 21.55
C GLY A 168 14.36 -2.44 21.95
N SER A 169 14.42 -1.51 20.99
CA SER A 169 14.16 -0.08 21.21
C SER A 169 12.67 0.24 21.19
N ASP A 170 12.32 1.37 21.86
CA ASP A 170 10.95 1.86 21.86
C ASP A 170 10.56 2.54 20.53
N PHE A 171 9.28 2.53 20.22
CA PHE A 171 8.70 3.14 19.02
C PHE A 171 9.17 4.59 18.79
N ALA A 172 9.14 5.42 19.84
CA ALA A 172 9.49 6.84 19.73
C ALA A 172 10.95 7.09 19.32
N ASP A 173 11.87 6.25 19.79
CA ASP A 173 13.30 6.39 19.48
C ASP A 173 13.58 5.88 18.05
N VAL A 174 12.96 4.79 17.66
CA VAL A 174 13.09 4.27 16.30
C VAL A 174 12.45 5.20 15.27
N LEU A 175 11.33 5.84 15.60
CA LEU A 175 10.71 6.85 14.73
C LEU A 175 11.65 8.05 14.49
N LYS A 176 12.30 8.55 15.53
CA LYS A 176 13.31 9.63 15.39
C LYS A 176 14.47 9.20 14.49
N GLU A 177 14.93 7.96 14.63
CA GLU A 177 15.98 7.41 13.76
C GLU A 177 15.49 7.32 12.31
N ALA A 178 14.27 6.82 12.06
CA ALA A 178 13.67 6.76 10.73
C ALA A 178 13.58 8.16 10.08
N GLN A 179 13.21 9.18 10.85
CA GLN A 179 13.18 10.56 10.38
C GLN A 179 14.58 11.08 10.04
N ARG A 180 15.57 10.80 10.89
CA ARG A 180 16.98 11.18 10.63
C ARG A 180 17.54 10.52 9.37
N LEU A 181 17.14 9.29 9.08
CA LEU A 181 17.56 8.53 7.89
C LEU A 181 16.75 8.89 6.63
N GLY A 182 15.69 9.70 6.76
CA GLY A 182 14.82 10.06 5.65
C GLY A 182 13.79 8.99 5.25
N TYR A 183 13.57 7.99 6.10
CA TYR A 183 12.53 6.96 5.90
C TYR A 183 11.16 7.41 6.39
N ALA A 184 11.11 8.35 7.32
CA ALA A 184 9.88 8.99 7.79
C ALA A 184 9.97 10.51 7.61
N GLU A 185 8.86 11.13 7.23
CA GLU A 185 8.72 12.57 7.16
C GLU A 185 8.59 13.20 8.55
N ARG A 186 8.65 14.54 8.61
CA ARG A 186 8.44 15.28 9.86
C ARG A 186 7.05 15.04 10.45
N ASN A 187 6.02 14.94 9.59
CA ASN A 187 4.69 14.51 9.98
C ASN A 187 4.43 13.11 9.43
N PRO A 188 4.72 12.04 10.20
CA PRO A 188 4.64 10.65 9.76
C PRO A 188 3.26 10.03 9.94
N GLU A 189 2.23 10.80 10.33
CA GLU A 189 0.91 10.31 10.72
C GLU A 189 0.29 9.37 9.66
N ALA A 190 0.36 9.76 8.40
CA ALA A 190 -0.19 8.95 7.31
C ALA A 190 0.46 7.57 7.18
N ASP A 191 1.75 7.46 7.55
CA ASP A 191 2.49 6.20 7.59
C ASP A 191 2.11 5.41 8.85
N VAL A 192 2.38 6.00 10.04
CA VAL A 192 2.34 5.26 11.32
C VAL A 192 0.92 4.91 11.77
N GLU A 193 -0.10 5.67 11.33
CA GLU A 193 -1.51 5.36 11.56
C GLU A 193 -2.12 4.48 10.45
N GLY A 194 -1.34 4.10 9.44
CA GLY A 194 -1.74 3.14 8.41
C GLY A 194 -2.57 3.71 7.26
N TYR A 195 -2.81 5.02 7.18
CA TYR A 195 -3.66 5.63 6.13
C TYR A 195 -3.10 5.46 4.73
N GLU A 196 -1.77 5.46 4.58
CA GLU A 196 -1.12 5.15 3.31
C GLU A 196 -1.38 3.72 2.84
N ALA A 197 -1.25 2.75 3.75
CA ALA A 197 -1.51 1.35 3.46
C ALA A 197 -3.00 1.11 3.18
N CYS A 198 -3.89 1.87 3.85
CA CYS A 198 -5.33 1.84 3.64
C CYS A 198 -5.72 2.21 2.20
N ARG A 199 -5.21 3.30 1.66
CA ARG A 199 -5.46 3.70 0.26
C ARG A 199 -4.97 2.64 -0.72
N LYS A 200 -3.79 2.08 -0.48
CA LYS A 200 -3.20 1.05 -1.35
C LYS A 200 -4.01 -0.24 -1.34
N ILE A 201 -4.44 -0.73 -0.17
CA ILE A 201 -5.25 -1.95 -0.13
C ILE A 201 -6.64 -1.76 -0.76
N ALA A 202 -7.23 -0.58 -0.66
CA ALA A 202 -8.49 -0.27 -1.33
C ALA A 202 -8.34 -0.36 -2.87
N ILE A 203 -7.27 0.20 -3.44
CA ILE A 203 -6.96 0.11 -4.88
C ILE A 203 -6.76 -1.36 -5.29
N LEU A 204 -5.94 -2.09 -4.56
CA LEU A 204 -5.65 -3.50 -4.86
C LEU A 204 -6.90 -4.38 -4.76
N SER A 205 -7.75 -4.14 -3.78
CA SER A 205 -9.03 -4.84 -3.59
C SER A 205 -10.00 -4.55 -4.73
N SER A 206 -10.08 -3.28 -5.15
CA SER A 206 -10.93 -2.89 -6.27
C SER A 206 -10.56 -3.61 -7.56
N LEU A 207 -9.26 -3.73 -7.83
CA LEU A 207 -8.77 -4.48 -9.00
C LEU A 207 -8.95 -5.99 -8.87
N ALA A 208 -8.70 -6.54 -7.68
CA ALA A 208 -8.81 -7.98 -7.44
C ALA A 208 -10.25 -8.48 -7.55
N TYR A 209 -11.22 -7.68 -7.11
CA TYR A 209 -12.64 -8.07 -7.07
C TYR A 209 -13.48 -7.41 -8.17
N GLY A 210 -12.90 -6.53 -8.97
CA GLY A 210 -13.59 -5.88 -10.10
C GLY A 210 -14.65 -4.85 -9.70
N LYS A 211 -14.70 -4.42 -8.42
CA LYS A 211 -15.68 -3.50 -7.87
C LYS A 211 -14.99 -2.40 -7.06
N GLU A 212 -15.63 -1.26 -6.91
CA GLU A 212 -15.08 -0.15 -6.13
C GLU A 212 -15.08 -0.44 -4.63
N VAL A 213 -13.89 -0.39 -4.03
CA VAL A 213 -13.70 -0.41 -2.57
C VAL A 213 -13.42 1.00 -2.08
N ASN A 214 -14.33 1.57 -1.30
CA ASN A 214 -14.13 2.87 -0.68
C ASN A 214 -13.10 2.75 0.46
N TYR A 215 -11.96 3.44 0.32
CA TYR A 215 -10.91 3.42 1.34
C TYR A 215 -11.35 3.97 2.70
N GLU A 216 -12.37 4.83 2.74
CA GLU A 216 -12.92 5.38 4.00
C GLU A 216 -13.68 4.31 4.82
N GLU A 217 -14.07 3.20 4.20
CA GLU A 217 -14.74 2.08 4.86
C GLU A 217 -13.76 0.98 5.31
N VAL A 218 -12.49 1.09 4.93
CA VAL A 218 -11.44 0.14 5.35
C VAL A 218 -11.06 0.42 6.79
N TYR A 219 -11.26 -0.57 7.67
CA TYR A 219 -10.81 -0.46 9.06
C TYR A 219 -9.29 -0.27 9.12
N THR A 220 -8.84 0.77 9.84
CA THR A 220 -7.42 1.12 9.88
C THR A 220 -6.95 1.35 11.31
N GLU A 221 -5.92 0.62 11.71
CA GLU A 221 -5.23 0.69 13.00
C GLU A 221 -3.73 0.76 12.75
N GLY A 222 -3.07 1.82 13.26
CA GLY A 222 -1.64 2.05 13.10
C GLY A 222 -0.76 1.30 14.10
N ILE A 223 0.54 1.64 14.09
CA ILE A 223 1.56 0.98 14.93
C ILE A 223 1.94 1.78 16.17
N THR A 224 1.37 2.95 16.38
CA THR A 224 1.74 3.87 17.46
C THR A 224 1.51 3.33 18.87
N LYS A 225 0.67 2.29 19.00
CA LYS A 225 0.37 1.61 20.27
C LYS A 225 1.22 0.37 20.51
N ILE A 226 2.06 -0.04 19.56
CA ILE A 226 2.96 -1.19 19.73
C ILE A 226 4.11 -0.80 20.64
N THR A 227 4.33 -1.59 21.68
CA THR A 227 5.36 -1.34 22.71
C THR A 227 6.55 -2.30 22.58
N ALA A 228 7.64 -1.96 23.26
CA ALA A 228 8.82 -2.85 23.33
C ALA A 228 8.48 -4.19 24.02
N GLU A 229 7.53 -4.19 24.96
CA GLU A 229 7.05 -5.40 25.61
C GLU A 229 6.31 -6.31 24.62
N ASP A 230 5.43 -5.77 23.75
CA ASP A 230 4.77 -6.53 22.69
C ASP A 230 5.80 -7.21 21.78
N ILE A 231 6.86 -6.50 21.43
CA ILE A 231 7.97 -7.04 20.64
C ILE A 231 8.72 -8.15 21.37
N LYS A 232 8.95 -8.01 22.69
CA LYS A 232 9.59 -9.08 23.50
C LYS A 232 8.77 -10.35 23.50
N TYR A 233 7.45 -10.25 23.67
CA TYR A 233 6.55 -11.39 23.56
C TYR A 233 6.61 -12.03 22.17
N ALA A 234 6.47 -11.24 21.11
CA ALA A 234 6.54 -11.71 19.73
C ALA A 234 7.85 -12.46 19.49
N THR A 235 9.00 -11.89 19.89
CA THR A 235 10.31 -12.50 19.74
C THR A 235 10.44 -13.82 20.53
N SER A 236 9.94 -13.85 21.77
CA SER A 236 9.98 -15.06 22.61
C SER A 236 9.17 -16.22 22.03
N MET A 237 8.12 -15.90 21.27
CA MET A 237 7.26 -16.87 20.59
C MET A 237 7.77 -17.27 19.20
N GLY A 238 8.87 -16.69 18.71
CA GLY A 238 9.35 -16.89 17.34
C GLY A 238 8.42 -16.28 16.27
N THR A 239 7.67 -15.24 16.66
CA THR A 239 6.76 -14.50 15.79
C THR A 239 7.30 -13.10 15.51
N ALA A 240 6.66 -12.39 14.56
CA ALA A 240 6.94 -10.99 14.26
C ALA A 240 5.64 -10.19 14.19
N ILE A 241 5.68 -8.93 14.62
CA ILE A 241 4.57 -7.99 14.43
C ILE A 241 4.80 -7.21 13.15
N LYS A 242 3.82 -7.23 12.25
CA LYS A 242 3.83 -6.51 10.98
C LYS A 242 2.57 -5.65 10.87
N LEU A 243 2.68 -4.47 10.24
CA LEU A 243 1.50 -3.75 9.79
C LEU A 243 1.03 -4.38 8.49
N LEU A 244 -0.04 -5.16 8.54
CA LEU A 244 -0.61 -5.82 7.37
C LEU A 244 -1.83 -5.06 6.86
N ALA A 245 -1.83 -4.79 5.57
CA ALA A 245 -3.01 -4.39 4.82
C ALA A 245 -3.58 -5.65 4.18
N THR A 246 -4.78 -6.03 4.58
CA THR A 246 -5.41 -7.28 4.19
C THR A 246 -6.76 -7.02 3.55
N SER A 247 -7.05 -7.67 2.45
CA SER A 247 -8.38 -7.82 1.88
C SER A 247 -8.64 -9.28 1.60
N ARG A 248 -9.80 -9.80 2.04
CA ARG A 248 -10.09 -11.23 1.97
C ARG A 248 -11.57 -11.50 1.74
N LYS A 249 -11.83 -12.51 0.93
CA LYS A 249 -13.15 -13.12 0.75
C LYS A 249 -13.45 -14.10 1.90
N VAL A 250 -14.63 -13.98 2.50
CA VAL A 250 -15.12 -14.89 3.55
C VAL A 250 -16.54 -15.29 3.16
N GLY A 251 -16.72 -16.51 2.64
CA GLY A 251 -17.97 -16.92 1.99
C GLY A 251 -18.26 -16.03 0.78
N ASP A 252 -19.40 -15.38 0.76
CA ASP A 252 -19.79 -14.44 -0.31
C ASP A 252 -19.52 -12.95 0.05
N GLN A 253 -18.88 -12.70 1.17
CA GLN A 253 -18.57 -11.35 1.66
C GLN A 253 -17.07 -11.08 1.60
N TYR A 254 -16.70 -9.82 1.68
CA TYR A 254 -15.32 -9.34 1.66
C TYR A 254 -15.07 -8.42 2.84
N TYR A 255 -13.90 -8.48 3.42
CA TYR A 255 -13.43 -7.44 4.32
C TYR A 255 -12.10 -6.86 3.87
N ALA A 256 -11.84 -5.62 4.23
CA ALA A 256 -10.53 -4.99 4.09
C ALA A 256 -10.14 -4.32 5.41
N MET A 257 -8.89 -4.48 5.82
CA MET A 257 -8.37 -3.85 7.03
C MET A 257 -6.87 -3.57 6.92
N VAL A 258 -6.42 -2.57 7.66
CA VAL A 258 -5.00 -2.34 7.96
C VAL A 258 -4.83 -2.42 9.47
N SER A 259 -3.96 -3.28 9.94
CA SER A 259 -3.69 -3.42 11.37
C SER A 259 -2.35 -4.07 11.66
N PRO A 260 -1.79 -3.86 12.87
CA PRO A 260 -0.72 -4.70 13.39
C PRO A 260 -1.22 -6.15 13.53
N VAL A 261 -0.42 -7.09 13.05
CA VAL A 261 -0.71 -8.53 13.13
C VAL A 261 0.55 -9.28 13.55
N MET A 262 0.42 -10.16 14.52
CA MET A 262 1.47 -11.10 14.91
C MET A 262 1.42 -12.31 13.98
N ILE A 263 2.53 -12.61 13.31
CA ILE A 263 2.65 -13.70 12.34
C ILE A 263 3.84 -14.60 12.67
N ASP A 264 3.74 -15.87 12.36
CA ASP A 264 4.84 -16.85 12.53
C ASP A 264 5.65 -17.06 11.24
N ALA A 265 6.68 -17.88 11.33
CA ALA A 265 7.60 -18.18 10.23
C ALA A 265 6.95 -18.95 9.06
N LYS A 266 5.71 -19.46 9.21
CA LYS A 266 4.97 -20.11 8.12
C LYS A 266 4.32 -19.05 7.19
N ASN A 267 4.11 -17.84 7.69
CA ASN A 267 3.58 -16.77 6.87
C ASN A 267 4.67 -16.21 5.94
N PRO A 268 4.45 -16.13 4.62
CA PRO A 268 5.44 -15.63 3.66
C PRO A 268 5.95 -14.22 3.95
N LEU A 269 5.14 -13.38 4.61
CA LEU A 269 5.50 -12.01 4.95
C LEU A 269 6.39 -11.89 6.20
N TYR A 270 6.60 -12.97 6.95
CA TYR A 270 7.40 -12.97 8.17
C TYR A 270 8.83 -12.44 7.97
N SER A 271 9.50 -12.87 6.90
CA SER A 271 10.88 -12.51 6.59
C SER A 271 11.05 -11.16 5.88
N VAL A 272 9.98 -10.45 5.58
CA VAL A 272 10.02 -9.13 4.93
C VAL A 272 10.35 -8.07 5.97
N ASN A 273 11.59 -7.58 5.99
CA ASN A 273 12.13 -6.67 7.00
C ASN A 273 12.68 -5.38 6.39
N GLY A 274 13.00 -4.40 7.26
CA GLY A 274 13.55 -3.11 6.88
C GLY A 274 12.55 -2.29 6.09
N VAL A 275 13.02 -1.58 5.09
CA VAL A 275 12.19 -0.70 4.22
C VAL A 275 11.49 -1.44 3.09
N PHE A 276 11.68 -2.76 2.98
CA PHE A 276 11.09 -3.54 1.90
C PHE A 276 9.60 -3.78 2.11
N ASN A 277 8.90 -3.89 0.99
CA ASN A 277 7.50 -4.23 0.92
C ASN A 277 7.31 -5.60 0.27
N ALA A 278 6.17 -6.21 0.52
CA ALA A 278 5.73 -7.39 -0.21
C ALA A 278 4.21 -7.45 -0.27
N ILE A 279 3.69 -8.01 -1.35
CA ILE A 279 2.26 -8.20 -1.58
C ILE A 279 2.05 -9.68 -1.87
N PHE A 280 1.33 -10.33 -0.98
CA PHE A 280 0.91 -11.71 -1.09
C PHE A 280 -0.49 -11.78 -1.70
N ILE A 281 -0.70 -12.69 -2.61
CA ILE A 281 -1.98 -12.95 -3.26
C ILE A 281 -2.27 -14.44 -3.17
N HIS A 282 -3.51 -14.78 -2.83
CA HIS A 282 -4.04 -16.13 -2.95
C HIS A 282 -5.13 -16.17 -4.01
N GLY A 283 -4.92 -16.99 -5.04
CA GLY A 283 -5.90 -17.27 -6.08
C GLY A 283 -6.41 -18.71 -5.98
N ASN A 284 -7.65 -18.93 -6.35
CA ASN A 284 -8.32 -20.24 -6.21
C ASN A 284 -7.69 -21.36 -7.05
N VAL A 285 -6.93 -21.03 -8.08
CA VAL A 285 -6.28 -21.99 -9.01
C VAL A 285 -4.77 -21.94 -8.90
N LEU A 286 -4.19 -20.76 -8.92
CA LEU A 286 -2.74 -20.53 -8.79
C LEU A 286 -2.24 -20.94 -7.39
N GLY A 287 -3.05 -20.73 -6.35
CA GLY A 287 -2.59 -20.76 -4.96
C GLY A 287 -1.87 -19.48 -4.60
N ASP A 288 -0.72 -19.61 -3.93
CA ASP A 288 0.02 -18.49 -3.36
C ASP A 288 1.02 -17.87 -4.35
N ALA A 289 0.99 -16.56 -4.46
CA ALA A 289 2.01 -15.76 -5.14
C ALA A 289 2.43 -14.59 -4.26
N MET A 290 3.70 -14.19 -4.33
CA MET A 290 4.21 -13.04 -3.59
C MET A 290 5.09 -12.18 -4.49
N PHE A 291 4.87 -10.86 -4.41
CA PHE A 291 5.65 -9.83 -5.08
C PHE A 291 6.43 -9.04 -4.03
N TYR A 292 7.75 -8.99 -4.16
CA TYR A 292 8.65 -8.40 -3.17
C TYR A 292 9.59 -7.40 -3.81
N GLY A 293 9.89 -6.30 -3.12
CA GLY A 293 10.85 -5.30 -3.59
C GLY A 293 10.83 -4.00 -2.81
N SER A 294 11.31 -2.95 -3.45
CA SER A 294 11.32 -1.59 -2.90
C SER A 294 9.94 -0.94 -3.04
N GLY A 295 9.24 -0.75 -1.92
CA GLY A 295 7.91 -0.14 -1.86
C GLY A 295 7.89 1.37 -2.08
N ALA A 296 9.06 2.03 -2.13
CA ALA A 296 9.23 3.46 -2.35
C ALA A 296 10.63 3.75 -2.92
N GLY A 297 10.89 5.01 -3.25
CA GLY A 297 12.19 5.49 -3.71
C GLY A 297 12.13 6.08 -5.12
N LYS A 298 13.05 6.99 -5.41
CA LYS A 298 13.13 7.74 -6.67
C LYS A 298 13.09 6.83 -7.89
N LEU A 299 14.08 5.96 -8.02
CA LEU A 299 14.23 5.11 -9.22
C LEU A 299 13.26 3.93 -9.25
N PRO A 300 12.98 3.21 -8.14
CA PRO A 300 11.98 2.15 -8.15
C PRO A 300 10.58 2.65 -8.57
N THR A 301 10.11 3.75 -7.99
CA THR A 301 8.80 4.34 -8.35
C THR A 301 8.79 4.84 -9.80
N ALA A 302 9.85 5.53 -10.22
CA ALA A 302 10.00 5.99 -11.60
C ALA A 302 10.01 4.83 -12.60
N SER A 303 10.63 3.70 -12.25
CA SER A 303 10.64 2.51 -13.10
C SER A 303 9.21 1.98 -13.37
N ALA A 304 8.37 1.95 -12.35
CA ALA A 304 6.97 1.55 -12.49
C ALA A 304 6.17 2.54 -13.38
N VAL A 305 6.37 3.84 -13.16
CA VAL A 305 5.76 4.89 -14.02
C VAL A 305 6.19 4.77 -15.47
N VAL A 306 7.48 4.57 -15.73
CA VAL A 306 8.00 4.44 -17.11
C VAL A 306 7.50 3.15 -17.77
N ALA A 307 7.30 2.07 -17.01
CA ALA A 307 6.66 0.87 -17.53
C ALA A 307 5.22 1.15 -18.02
N ASP A 308 4.46 1.97 -17.29
CA ASP A 308 3.13 2.43 -17.71
C ASP A 308 3.20 3.31 -18.98
N VAL A 309 4.20 4.19 -19.07
CA VAL A 309 4.44 4.98 -20.28
C VAL A 309 4.68 4.08 -21.50
N VAL A 310 5.47 3.01 -21.34
CA VAL A 310 5.71 2.02 -22.41
C VAL A 310 4.41 1.33 -22.82
N ASP A 311 3.57 0.94 -21.86
CA ASP A 311 2.28 0.29 -22.15
C ASP A 311 1.32 1.27 -22.87
N CYS A 312 1.26 2.53 -22.43
CA CYS A 312 0.48 3.57 -23.12
C CYS A 312 0.98 3.79 -24.55
N ALA A 313 2.31 3.84 -24.77
CA ALA A 313 2.91 4.03 -26.09
C ALA A 313 2.53 2.88 -27.05
N LYS A 314 2.56 1.63 -26.58
CA LYS A 314 2.17 0.44 -27.35
C LYS A 314 0.67 0.38 -27.65
N ASN A 315 -0.14 1.02 -26.82
CA ASN A 315 -1.60 1.01 -26.91
C ASN A 315 -2.17 2.40 -27.27
N LYS A 316 -1.43 3.23 -27.99
CA LYS A 316 -1.91 4.54 -28.44
C LYS A 316 -3.23 4.40 -29.21
N GLY A 317 -4.25 5.15 -28.79
CA GLY A 317 -5.59 5.09 -29.38
C GLY A 317 -6.39 3.83 -29.05
N ARG A 318 -5.94 3.01 -28.10
CA ARG A 318 -6.63 1.84 -27.58
C ARG A 318 -6.67 1.89 -26.05
N ASN A 319 -7.80 1.57 -25.47
CA ASN A 319 -7.90 1.47 -24.02
C ASN A 319 -7.50 0.08 -23.53
N ILE A 320 -6.58 0.02 -22.57
CA ILE A 320 -6.25 -1.18 -21.80
C ILE A 320 -7.35 -1.30 -20.74
N MET A 321 -8.18 -2.34 -20.85
CA MET A 321 -9.25 -2.57 -19.90
C MET A 321 -8.66 -2.84 -18.51
N MET A 322 -9.13 -2.09 -17.51
CA MET A 322 -8.85 -2.34 -16.11
C MET A 322 -10.05 -3.02 -15.47
N SER A 323 -9.79 -4.07 -14.67
CA SER A 323 -10.84 -4.81 -13.94
C SER A 323 -11.26 -4.01 -12.69
N TRP A 324 -11.94 -2.89 -12.90
CA TRP A 324 -12.45 -2.02 -11.83
C TRP A 324 -13.70 -1.28 -12.34
N SER A 325 -14.86 -1.69 -11.84
CA SER A 325 -16.15 -1.11 -12.21
C SER A 325 -16.62 -0.06 -11.19
N GLU A 326 -17.65 0.71 -11.56
CA GLU A 326 -18.32 1.67 -10.66
C GLU A 326 -19.22 0.99 -9.62
N GLU A 327 -19.43 -0.33 -9.74
CA GLU A 327 -20.21 -1.08 -8.76
C GLU A 327 -19.46 -1.13 -7.42
N LYS A 328 -20.11 -0.64 -6.37
CA LYS A 328 -19.53 -0.62 -5.02
C LYS A 328 -19.45 -2.04 -4.45
N LEU A 329 -18.33 -2.38 -3.83
CA LEU A 329 -18.19 -3.58 -3.03
C LEU A 329 -18.54 -3.28 -1.57
N ASP A 330 -19.61 -3.87 -1.07
CA ASP A 330 -19.95 -3.76 0.34
C ASP A 330 -19.00 -4.61 1.18
N LEU A 331 -18.31 -3.95 2.12
CA LEU A 331 -17.39 -4.61 3.03
C LEU A 331 -18.12 -5.11 4.28
N LEU A 332 -17.73 -6.30 4.74
CA LEU A 332 -18.11 -6.82 6.05
C LEU A 332 -17.65 -5.84 7.14
N GLN A 333 -18.53 -5.55 8.09
CA GLN A 333 -18.18 -4.67 9.20
C GLN A 333 -17.08 -5.32 10.05
N ILE A 334 -16.16 -4.50 10.56
CA ILE A 334 -15.03 -5.02 11.35
C ILE A 334 -15.51 -5.88 12.54
N ASP A 335 -16.64 -5.54 13.13
CA ASP A 335 -17.23 -6.23 14.26
C ASP A 335 -17.52 -7.70 14.00
N ASP A 336 -17.80 -8.05 12.75
CA ASP A 336 -18.13 -9.41 12.32
C ASP A 336 -16.88 -10.19 11.83
N VAL A 337 -15.73 -9.53 11.71
CA VAL A 337 -14.48 -10.17 11.28
C VAL A 337 -13.91 -11.00 12.40
N LYS A 338 -13.64 -12.28 12.14
CA LYS A 338 -13.02 -13.20 13.10
C LYS A 338 -11.51 -13.12 13.05
N SER A 339 -10.90 -13.11 14.23
CA SER A 339 -9.45 -13.15 14.43
C SER A 339 -9.12 -13.89 15.72
N ARG A 340 -7.90 -14.39 15.82
CA ARG A 340 -7.28 -14.70 17.12
C ARG A 340 -6.64 -13.42 17.65
N PHE A 341 -6.62 -13.27 18.96
CA PHE A 341 -6.03 -12.10 19.61
C PHE A 341 -4.96 -12.52 20.60
N PHE A 342 -3.77 -11.93 20.45
CA PHE A 342 -2.75 -11.87 21.46
C PHE A 342 -3.10 -10.70 22.40
N VAL A 343 -3.18 -10.97 23.69
CA VAL A 343 -3.61 -10.00 24.70
C VAL A 343 -2.64 -10.02 25.88
N ARG A 344 -2.04 -8.88 26.19
CA ARG A 344 -1.19 -8.70 27.39
C ARG A 344 -2.02 -8.21 28.55
N VAL A 345 -1.79 -8.80 29.72
CA VAL A 345 -2.57 -8.52 30.94
C VAL A 345 -1.62 -8.42 32.15
N SER A 346 -1.83 -7.44 33.02
CA SER A 346 -1.11 -7.31 34.27
C SER A 346 -1.45 -8.44 35.26
N GLY A 347 -0.50 -8.81 36.12
CA GLY A 347 -0.63 -9.83 37.15
C GLY A 347 0.02 -11.16 36.77
N HIS A 348 -0.33 -12.22 37.48
CA HIS A 348 0.30 -13.54 37.33
C HIS A 348 -0.68 -14.54 36.71
N ALA A 349 -0.20 -15.30 35.73
CA ALA A 349 -1.01 -16.29 35.01
C ALA A 349 -1.67 -17.32 35.94
N ALA A 350 -0.93 -17.80 36.95
CA ALA A 350 -1.47 -18.77 37.90
C ALA A 350 -2.69 -18.29 38.69
N GLU A 351 -2.85 -16.99 38.87
CA GLU A 351 -3.97 -16.39 39.62
C GLU A 351 -5.13 -16.03 38.67
N ARG A 352 -4.85 -15.71 37.42
CA ARG A 352 -5.83 -15.11 36.50
C ARG A 352 -6.29 -16.03 35.38
N GLN A 353 -5.63 -17.15 35.15
CA GLN A 353 -5.96 -18.05 34.04
C GLN A 353 -7.44 -18.50 34.08
N SER A 354 -7.96 -18.87 35.24
CA SER A 354 -9.36 -19.33 35.40
C SER A 354 -10.37 -18.25 35.01
N GLU A 355 -10.14 -17.00 35.41
CA GLU A 355 -10.95 -15.84 35.04
C GLU A 355 -10.94 -15.61 33.51
N ILE A 356 -9.77 -15.71 32.90
CA ILE A 356 -9.58 -15.50 31.44
C ILE A 356 -10.28 -16.64 30.68
N GLU A 357 -10.12 -17.89 31.10
CA GLU A 357 -10.75 -19.04 30.44
C GLU A 357 -12.28 -19.03 30.61
N GLU A 358 -12.81 -18.48 31.71
CA GLU A 358 -14.26 -18.28 31.87
C GLU A 358 -14.82 -17.26 30.86
N LEU A 359 -14.06 -16.20 30.55
CA LEU A 359 -14.46 -15.15 29.61
C LEU A 359 -14.23 -15.56 28.14
N PHE A 360 -13.03 -16.04 27.81
CA PHE A 360 -12.59 -16.25 26.43
C PHE A 360 -12.63 -17.71 25.96
N GLY A 361 -12.93 -18.65 26.88
CA GLY A 361 -12.81 -20.08 26.62
C GLY A 361 -11.36 -20.53 26.72
N LYS A 362 -11.02 -21.63 26.06
CA LYS A 362 -9.65 -22.15 26.06
C LYS A 362 -8.70 -21.14 25.41
N VAL A 363 -7.66 -20.75 26.14
CA VAL A 363 -6.60 -19.83 25.68
C VAL A 363 -5.22 -20.49 25.79
N GLU A 364 -4.27 -19.94 25.08
CA GLU A 364 -2.85 -20.29 25.18
C GLU A 364 -2.14 -19.22 26.02
N ILE A 365 -1.59 -19.60 27.17
CA ILE A 365 -0.88 -18.68 28.06
C ILE A 365 0.57 -18.54 27.61
N VAL A 366 1.04 -17.29 27.58
CA VAL A 366 2.42 -16.93 27.22
C VAL A 366 3.02 -16.08 28.33
N ALA A 367 4.17 -16.48 28.84
CA ALA A 367 4.93 -15.75 29.84
C ALA A 367 6.35 -15.47 29.36
N VAL A 368 6.83 -14.26 29.64
CA VAL A 368 8.22 -13.85 29.36
C VAL A 368 8.91 -13.60 30.70
N PRO A 369 9.99 -14.33 31.04
CA PRO A 369 10.62 -14.25 32.36
C PRO A 369 11.07 -12.85 32.79
N SER A 370 11.42 -11.98 31.84
CA SER A 370 11.83 -10.59 32.12
C SER A 370 10.64 -9.64 32.37
N LEU A 371 9.39 -10.10 32.22
CA LEU A 371 8.16 -9.34 32.41
C LEU A 371 7.30 -10.03 33.47
N SER A 372 7.78 -10.10 34.71
CA SER A 372 7.21 -10.92 35.79
C SER A 372 5.85 -10.42 36.30
N GLU A 373 5.55 -9.12 36.12
CA GLU A 373 4.31 -8.48 36.61
C GLU A 373 3.16 -8.51 35.61
N GLU A 374 3.38 -9.21 34.49
CA GLU A 374 2.41 -9.38 33.43
C GLU A 374 2.59 -10.72 32.72
N PHE A 375 1.57 -11.12 31.98
CA PHE A 375 1.61 -12.25 31.07
C PHE A 375 0.72 -11.96 29.87
N ALA A 376 0.75 -12.82 28.87
CA ALA A 376 -0.13 -12.73 27.74
C ALA A 376 -0.93 -14.01 27.53
N PHE A 377 -2.01 -13.91 26.79
CA PHE A 377 -2.75 -15.08 26.32
C PHE A 377 -3.17 -14.88 24.86
N ILE A 378 -3.41 -16.00 24.18
CA ILE A 378 -3.91 -16.01 22.80
C ILE A 378 -5.28 -16.67 22.81
N THR A 379 -6.27 -15.95 22.26
CA THR A 379 -7.65 -16.44 22.18
C THR A 379 -7.82 -17.51 21.10
N GLY A 380 -8.91 -18.24 21.14
CA GLY A 380 -9.46 -18.89 19.96
C GLY A 380 -9.88 -17.84 18.91
N GLU A 381 -10.39 -18.32 17.78
CA GLU A 381 -10.94 -17.44 16.76
C GLU A 381 -12.32 -16.92 17.21
N ILE A 382 -12.42 -15.62 17.40
CA ILE A 382 -13.63 -14.89 17.81
C ILE A 382 -13.80 -13.63 16.98
N THR A 383 -15.02 -13.06 16.95
CA THR A 383 -15.25 -11.79 16.26
C THR A 383 -14.67 -10.62 17.04
N GLU A 384 -14.44 -9.49 16.36
CA GLU A 384 -13.99 -8.24 17.00
C GLU A 384 -15.02 -7.77 18.05
N GLN A 385 -16.31 -7.94 17.78
CA GLN A 385 -17.36 -7.62 18.74
C GLN A 385 -17.27 -8.51 19.98
N GLU A 386 -17.19 -9.82 19.80
CA GLU A 386 -17.03 -10.77 20.92
C GLU A 386 -15.79 -10.46 21.76
N TYR A 387 -14.68 -10.12 21.12
CA TYR A 387 -13.47 -9.70 21.82
C TYR A 387 -13.74 -8.47 22.70
N ARG A 388 -14.35 -7.41 22.16
CA ARG A 388 -14.63 -6.17 22.92
C ARG A 388 -15.52 -6.43 24.12
N GLU A 389 -16.64 -7.16 23.94
CA GLU A 389 -17.58 -7.48 25.00
C GLU A 389 -16.95 -8.29 26.14
N LYS A 390 -15.96 -9.13 25.82
CA LYS A 390 -15.21 -9.93 26.80
C LYS A 390 -14.11 -9.10 27.45
N ALA A 391 -13.40 -8.28 26.68
CA ALA A 391 -12.34 -7.41 27.16
C ALA A 391 -12.82 -6.35 28.15
N GLU A 392 -14.06 -5.83 28.00
CA GLU A 392 -14.68 -4.90 28.94
C GLU A 392 -14.86 -5.49 30.36
N LYS A 393 -14.86 -6.80 30.47
CA LYS A 393 -15.03 -7.54 31.75
C LYS A 393 -13.70 -7.99 32.34
N LEU A 394 -12.60 -7.73 31.69
CA LEU A 394 -11.26 -8.13 32.11
C LEU A 394 -10.40 -6.90 32.42
N ASP A 395 -10.08 -6.69 33.66
CA ASP A 395 -9.23 -5.60 34.10
C ASP A 395 -7.77 -5.85 33.73
N GLY A 396 -7.00 -4.75 33.57
CA GLY A 396 -5.55 -4.81 33.45
C GLY A 396 -5.03 -5.20 32.07
N ILE A 397 -5.83 -5.14 31.02
CA ILE A 397 -5.37 -5.32 29.65
C ILE A 397 -4.39 -4.19 29.30
N GLN A 398 -3.17 -4.57 28.88
CA GLN A 398 -2.09 -3.65 28.50
C GLN A 398 -2.04 -3.43 26.97
N SER A 399 -2.25 -4.47 26.20
CA SER A 399 -2.30 -4.39 24.73
C SER A 399 -3.10 -5.54 24.13
N ARG A 400 -3.51 -5.37 22.88
CA ARG A 400 -4.16 -6.37 22.06
C ARG A 400 -3.63 -6.29 20.62
N ILE A 401 -3.24 -7.41 20.05
CA ILE A 401 -2.76 -7.52 18.67
C ILE A 401 -3.45 -8.72 18.02
N ARG A 402 -3.90 -8.57 16.78
CA ARG A 402 -4.42 -9.71 16.01
C ARG A 402 -3.31 -10.71 15.74
N ALA A 403 -3.64 -12.00 15.72
CA ALA A 403 -2.66 -13.07 15.54
C ALA A 403 -3.07 -14.03 14.41
N ARG A 404 -2.13 -14.26 13.50
CA ARG A 404 -2.18 -15.28 12.44
C ARG A 404 -0.98 -16.22 12.63
N ILE A 405 -1.06 -17.08 13.66
CA ILE A 405 -0.02 -17.99 14.14
C ILE A 405 -0.58 -19.39 14.37
#